data_fe5b3202ce979faeaee0797fe9301be4
#
_entry.id   fe5b3202ce979faeaee0797fe9301be4
#
_cell.length_a   1.000
_cell.length_b   1.000
_cell.length_c   1.000
_cell.angle_alpha   90.00
_cell.angle_beta   90.00
_cell.angle_gamma   90.00
#
_symmetry.space_group_name_H-M   'P 1'
#
loop_
_entity.id
_entity.type
_entity.pdbx_description
1 polymer ?
#
loop_
_entity_poly.entity_id
_entity_poly.type
_entity_poly.pdbx_seq_one_letter_code
_entity_poly.pdbx_strand_id
1 'polypeptide(L)'
;MSPSTSASLNWFALAMGLFGGLALFLYGLDQLSEGLKQAAGDSLKTLLTRLTSNRFLGALTGAVVTGILNSSSVTTILVVGFVTAGVMSLAQSVAVIMGANIGSTVTAQLLAFNLSAYALLPVAIGFFMLFAGKRTPLRYWGMIVMGLGLVFYGMGIMSDAMKPLRSHEPFVQALARMENPLLGILGGALFTGVVQSSAATVGLAIALASEGLLTLPAGIALALGANVGTCVTALLAAMGKPVAAVRAAAVHVLFNVLGVVLWLPFIGLLARLAVAVSPASAALEGMERLAAAVPRQVANANTLFNAINTCLFIGFTSWFARIATRLVPARRTEDELITPEFLDPAALKVPAIALEQVREELGRLGDIIRAMLVEFPAKEGDATTQMFSEIYQRGKQVETLESAILQFLGRIRQGDLTSMESETHIALMSAAVSFRSLAEIIADDLVNVGRAISSGAVQGSTLKRTVLSEFYQSVQHAVDLAVEAVRRPHAAIRDEMEIISGQVNTFGESLMSQVAAGLDARDAKSLDTVRLQTTFVNGLRQIFSLARRIDRSARNDQALTIAADGA
;
A
#
# COMPACT_ATOMS: atom_id res chain seq x y z
N MET A 1 -33.59 -51.35 26.24
CA MET A 1 -33.23 -49.93 26.11
C MET A 1 -31.82 -49.77 26.65
N SER A 2 -30.84 -49.82 25.77
CA SER A 2 -29.44 -49.56 26.12
C SER A 2 -29.24 -48.04 26.23
N PRO A 3 -28.57 -47.51 27.25
CA PRO A 3 -28.28 -46.09 27.31
C PRO A 3 -27.35 -45.73 26.17
N SER A 4 -27.78 -44.83 25.29
CA SER A 4 -26.94 -44.22 24.29
C SER A 4 -25.79 -43.51 25.02
N THR A 5 -24.61 -44.10 24.98
CA THR A 5 -23.37 -43.42 25.36
C THR A 5 -23.25 -42.19 24.48
N SER A 6 -23.57 -41.02 25.02
CA SER A 6 -23.19 -39.75 24.45
C SER A 6 -21.68 -39.75 24.36
N ALA A 7 -21.15 -39.99 23.15
CA ALA A 7 -19.72 -39.91 22.90
C ALA A 7 -19.28 -38.49 23.32
N SER A 8 -18.47 -38.43 24.37
CA SER A 8 -17.95 -37.14 24.87
C SER A 8 -17.20 -36.45 23.75
N LEU A 9 -17.64 -35.26 23.39
CA LEU A 9 -17.02 -34.46 22.32
C LEU A 9 -15.56 -34.24 22.69
N ASN A 10 -14.63 -34.71 21.83
CA ASN A 10 -13.22 -34.45 22.04
C ASN A 10 -12.88 -33.03 21.56
N TRP A 11 -13.04 -32.06 22.45
CA TRP A 11 -12.79 -30.66 22.18
C TRP A 11 -11.37 -30.38 21.68
N PHE A 12 -10.36 -31.13 22.14
CA PHE A 12 -8.98 -30.98 21.70
C PHE A 12 -8.82 -31.41 20.24
N ALA A 13 -9.34 -32.57 19.86
CA ALA A 13 -9.28 -33.05 18.48
C ALA A 13 -10.05 -32.13 17.53
N LEU A 14 -11.20 -31.61 17.97
CA LEU A 14 -12.00 -30.64 17.23
C LEU A 14 -11.22 -29.33 17.03
N ALA A 15 -10.67 -28.76 18.08
CA ALA A 15 -9.87 -27.54 18.01
C ALA A 15 -8.63 -27.72 17.12
N MET A 16 -7.91 -28.82 17.29
CA MET A 16 -6.75 -29.17 16.48
C MET A 16 -7.12 -29.28 14.99
N GLY A 17 -8.21 -29.97 14.65
CA GLY A 17 -8.65 -30.11 13.27
C GLY A 17 -9.16 -28.78 12.69
N LEU A 18 -9.89 -27.98 13.46
CA LEU A 18 -10.41 -26.69 13.02
C LEU A 18 -9.27 -25.67 12.79
N PHE A 19 -8.42 -25.46 13.79
CA PHE A 19 -7.33 -24.48 13.69
C PHE A 19 -6.20 -24.97 12.77
N GLY A 20 -5.88 -26.27 12.77
CA GLY A 20 -4.90 -26.86 11.86
C GLY A 20 -5.39 -26.83 10.41
N GLY A 21 -6.66 -27.17 10.18
CA GLY A 21 -7.29 -27.06 8.87
C GLY A 21 -7.35 -25.61 8.37
N LEU A 22 -7.69 -24.66 9.26
CA LEU A 22 -7.70 -23.23 8.95
C LEU A 22 -6.29 -22.72 8.60
N ALA A 23 -5.27 -23.14 9.34
CA ALA A 23 -3.89 -22.76 9.06
C ALA A 23 -3.42 -23.24 7.67
N LEU A 24 -3.71 -24.51 7.33
CA LEU A 24 -3.40 -25.05 6.00
C LEU A 24 -4.19 -24.36 4.89
N PHE A 25 -5.45 -24.05 5.15
CA PHE A 25 -6.32 -23.30 4.24
C PHE A 25 -5.75 -21.90 3.95
N LEU A 26 -5.40 -21.14 5.00
CA LEU A 26 -4.84 -19.79 4.87
C LEU A 26 -3.47 -19.81 4.18
N TYR A 27 -2.61 -20.76 4.54
CA TYR A 27 -1.31 -20.93 3.89
C TYR A 27 -1.47 -21.32 2.42
N GLY A 28 -2.46 -22.17 2.10
CA GLY A 28 -2.79 -22.52 0.73
C GLY A 28 -3.27 -21.32 -0.09
N LEU A 29 -4.12 -20.46 0.49
CA LEU A 29 -4.56 -19.21 -0.14
C LEU A 29 -3.38 -18.25 -0.38
N ASP A 30 -2.45 -18.15 0.56
CA ASP A 30 -1.25 -17.32 0.44
C ASP A 30 -0.35 -17.81 -0.69
N GLN A 31 -0.07 -19.11 -0.75
CA GLN A 31 0.71 -19.74 -1.84
C GLN A 31 0.05 -19.56 -3.21
N LEU A 32 -1.28 -19.74 -3.28
CA LEU A 32 -2.05 -19.53 -4.50
C LEU A 32 -1.94 -18.08 -4.98
N SER A 33 -2.16 -17.14 -4.06
CA SER A 33 -2.10 -15.69 -4.33
C SER A 33 -0.71 -15.24 -4.77
N GLU A 34 0.34 -15.68 -4.06
CA GLU A 34 1.73 -15.31 -4.40
C GLU A 34 2.16 -15.92 -5.74
N GLY A 35 1.79 -17.18 -6.01
CA GLY A 35 2.04 -17.82 -7.30
C GLY A 35 1.37 -17.08 -8.46
N LEU A 36 0.10 -16.70 -8.31
CA LEU A 36 -0.66 -15.93 -9.30
C LEU A 36 -0.06 -14.53 -9.51
N LYS A 37 0.32 -13.85 -8.44
CA LYS A 37 0.96 -12.53 -8.48
C LYS A 37 2.30 -12.58 -9.23
N GLN A 38 3.14 -13.57 -8.94
CA GLN A 38 4.43 -13.75 -9.62
C GLN A 38 4.25 -14.15 -11.09
N ALA A 39 3.27 -14.99 -11.40
CA ALA A 39 2.95 -15.37 -12.79
C ALA A 39 2.41 -14.20 -13.62
N ALA A 40 1.62 -13.32 -13.01
CA ALA A 40 1.03 -12.16 -13.69
C ALA A 40 2.05 -11.02 -13.91
N GLY A 41 3.08 -10.91 -13.08
CA GLY A 41 4.19 -9.95 -13.22
C GLY A 41 3.74 -8.50 -13.41
N ASP A 42 4.47 -7.74 -14.26
CA ASP A 42 4.20 -6.32 -14.55
C ASP A 42 2.91 -6.06 -15.33
N SER A 43 2.26 -7.12 -15.87
CA SER A 43 1.01 -6.99 -16.62
C SER A 43 -0.11 -6.39 -15.77
N LEU A 44 -0.13 -6.69 -14.46
CA LEU A 44 -1.11 -6.14 -13.50
C LEU A 44 -1.00 -4.62 -13.36
N LYS A 45 0.24 -4.13 -13.32
CA LYS A 45 0.53 -2.69 -13.20
C LYS A 45 0.06 -1.95 -14.46
N THR A 46 0.37 -2.51 -15.62
CA THR A 46 -0.07 -1.98 -16.91
C THR A 46 -1.59 -2.00 -17.06
N LEU A 47 -2.25 -3.06 -16.59
CA LEU A 47 -3.71 -3.19 -16.62
C LEU A 47 -4.38 -2.08 -15.77
N LEU A 48 -3.89 -1.86 -14.54
CA LEU A 48 -4.41 -0.83 -13.63
C LEU A 48 -4.21 0.59 -14.17
N THR A 49 -3.09 0.87 -14.84
CA THR A 49 -2.80 2.24 -15.34
C THR A 49 -3.55 2.56 -16.63
N ARG A 50 -3.77 1.59 -17.53
CA ARG A 50 -4.37 1.84 -18.85
C ARG A 50 -5.90 1.78 -18.88
N LEU A 51 -6.55 1.00 -18.00
CA LEU A 51 -7.98 0.71 -18.10
C LEU A 51 -8.86 1.44 -17.06
N THR A 52 -8.35 2.50 -16.42
CA THR A 52 -9.08 3.23 -15.38
C THR A 52 -9.73 4.52 -15.88
N SER A 53 -9.63 4.83 -17.16
CA SER A 53 -10.23 6.05 -17.77
C SER A 53 -11.76 6.12 -17.67
N ASN A 54 -12.43 4.95 -17.65
CA ASN A 54 -13.88 4.83 -17.52
C ASN A 54 -14.22 4.02 -16.25
N ARG A 55 -15.24 4.45 -15.49
CA ARG A 55 -15.70 3.77 -14.27
C ARG A 55 -16.05 2.29 -14.48
N PHE A 56 -16.65 1.92 -15.61
CA PHE A 56 -16.98 0.52 -15.91
C PHE A 56 -15.72 -0.32 -16.19
N LEU A 57 -14.79 0.23 -16.96
CA LEU A 57 -13.50 -0.40 -17.19
C LEU A 57 -12.68 -0.45 -15.89
N GLY A 58 -12.75 0.60 -15.06
CA GLY A 58 -12.13 0.61 -13.73
C GLY A 58 -12.64 -0.52 -12.84
N ALA A 59 -13.97 -0.73 -12.78
CA ALA A 59 -14.55 -1.83 -12.03
C ALA A 59 -14.17 -3.21 -12.61
N LEU A 60 -14.19 -3.36 -13.93
CA LEU A 60 -13.73 -4.58 -14.58
C LEU A 60 -12.26 -4.87 -14.27
N THR A 61 -11.41 -3.85 -14.37
CA THR A 61 -9.99 -3.95 -14.02
C THR A 61 -9.80 -4.35 -12.56
N GLY A 62 -10.52 -3.71 -11.64
CA GLY A 62 -10.51 -4.07 -10.22
C GLY A 62 -10.93 -5.53 -10.00
N ALA A 63 -11.98 -5.99 -10.68
CA ALA A 63 -12.45 -7.36 -10.59
C ALA A 63 -11.41 -8.38 -11.12
N VAL A 64 -10.84 -8.12 -12.29
CA VAL A 64 -9.82 -9.00 -12.91
C VAL A 64 -8.55 -9.02 -12.06
N VAL A 65 -8.02 -7.86 -11.70
CA VAL A 65 -6.79 -7.77 -10.87
C VAL A 65 -6.97 -8.46 -9.53
N THR A 66 -8.10 -8.23 -8.85
CA THR A 66 -8.36 -8.87 -7.56
C THR A 66 -8.65 -10.36 -7.72
N GLY A 67 -9.31 -10.78 -8.79
CA GLY A 67 -9.51 -12.20 -9.10
C GLY A 67 -8.19 -12.94 -9.31
N ILE A 68 -7.21 -12.29 -9.93
CA ILE A 68 -5.85 -12.82 -10.11
C ILE A 68 -5.07 -12.77 -8.78
N LEU A 69 -5.06 -11.62 -8.11
CA LEU A 69 -4.31 -11.44 -6.85
C LEU A 69 -4.93 -12.19 -5.66
N ASN A 70 -6.19 -12.62 -5.76
CA ASN A 70 -6.96 -13.24 -4.68
C ASN A 70 -7.02 -12.38 -3.39
N SER A 71 -6.75 -11.09 -3.49
CA SER A 71 -6.69 -10.17 -2.36
C SER A 71 -7.17 -8.77 -2.76
N SER A 72 -8.35 -8.39 -2.27
CA SER A 72 -8.87 -7.02 -2.44
C SER A 72 -8.05 -5.99 -1.66
N SER A 73 -7.43 -6.40 -0.54
CA SER A 73 -6.54 -5.52 0.24
C SER A 73 -5.30 -5.13 -0.56
N VAL A 74 -4.64 -6.08 -1.23
CA VAL A 74 -3.48 -5.79 -2.10
C VAL A 74 -3.88 -4.88 -3.25
N THR A 75 -5.01 -5.15 -3.91
CA THR A 75 -5.54 -4.27 -4.97
C THR A 75 -5.80 -2.86 -4.44
N THR A 76 -6.39 -2.73 -3.25
CA THR A 76 -6.66 -1.42 -2.63
C THR A 76 -5.35 -0.68 -2.31
N ILE A 77 -4.32 -1.36 -1.80
CA ILE A 77 -3.00 -0.76 -1.54
C ILE A 77 -2.36 -0.24 -2.83
N LEU A 78 -2.43 -1.01 -3.93
CA LEU A 78 -1.92 -0.57 -5.24
C LEU A 78 -2.68 0.67 -5.73
N VAL A 79 -4.01 0.66 -5.64
CA VAL A 79 -4.87 1.80 -6.02
C VAL A 79 -4.54 3.04 -5.19
N VAL A 80 -4.33 2.89 -3.88
CA VAL A 80 -3.89 3.96 -2.99
C VAL A 80 -2.56 4.55 -3.45
N GLY A 81 -1.58 3.68 -3.80
CA GLY A 81 -0.30 4.13 -4.34
C GLY A 81 -0.48 4.98 -5.61
N PHE A 82 -1.34 4.58 -6.54
CA PHE A 82 -1.62 5.34 -7.76
C PHE A 82 -2.37 6.66 -7.51
N VAL A 83 -3.28 6.69 -6.53
CA VAL A 83 -3.96 7.95 -6.14
C VAL A 83 -2.95 8.90 -5.50
N THR A 84 -2.07 8.40 -4.64
CA THR A 84 -1.02 9.21 -3.99
C THR A 84 0.00 9.74 -5.00
N ALA A 85 0.34 8.93 -6.02
CA ALA A 85 1.23 9.35 -7.11
C ALA A 85 0.56 10.23 -8.17
N GLY A 86 -0.72 10.61 -8.00
CA GLY A 86 -1.46 11.43 -8.97
C GLY A 86 -1.79 10.74 -10.30
N VAL A 87 -1.45 9.46 -10.45
CA VAL A 87 -1.72 8.65 -11.65
C VAL A 87 -3.21 8.33 -11.81
N MET A 88 -3.95 8.32 -10.68
CA MET A 88 -5.37 8.00 -10.64
C MET A 88 -6.11 8.97 -9.72
N SER A 89 -7.27 9.47 -10.14
CA SER A 89 -8.13 10.27 -9.27
C SER A 89 -8.84 9.41 -8.21
N LEU A 90 -9.23 10.02 -7.08
CA LEU A 90 -10.02 9.33 -6.05
C LEU A 90 -11.34 8.76 -6.63
N ALA A 91 -12.00 9.48 -7.56
CA ALA A 91 -13.24 9.00 -8.18
C ALA A 91 -13.03 7.77 -9.07
N GLN A 92 -11.90 7.67 -9.77
CA GLN A 92 -11.51 6.48 -10.53
C GLN A 92 -11.20 5.31 -9.60
N SER A 93 -10.49 5.57 -8.49
CA SER A 93 -10.15 4.54 -7.51
C SER A 93 -11.40 3.89 -6.88
N VAL A 94 -12.48 4.65 -6.70
CA VAL A 94 -13.77 4.13 -6.21
C VAL A 94 -14.26 2.98 -7.09
N ALA A 95 -14.24 3.15 -8.42
CA ALA A 95 -14.70 2.12 -9.35
C ALA A 95 -13.83 0.85 -9.27
N VAL A 96 -12.50 1.01 -9.17
CA VAL A 96 -11.57 -0.13 -9.03
C VAL A 96 -11.82 -0.87 -7.71
N ILE A 97 -12.04 -0.14 -6.60
CA ILE A 97 -12.35 -0.72 -5.28
C ILE A 97 -13.68 -1.50 -5.34
N MET A 98 -14.72 -0.96 -5.98
CA MET A 98 -15.99 -1.67 -6.18
C MET A 98 -15.79 -2.96 -6.97
N GLY A 99 -15.02 -2.92 -8.05
CA GLY A 99 -14.66 -4.08 -8.84
C GLY A 99 -13.84 -5.11 -8.06
N ALA A 100 -12.92 -4.66 -7.21
CA ALA A 100 -12.11 -5.53 -6.37
C ALA A 100 -12.97 -6.43 -5.46
N ASN A 101 -14.10 -5.93 -4.95
CA ASN A 101 -15.03 -6.76 -4.18
C ASN A 101 -15.67 -7.88 -5.03
N ILE A 102 -15.97 -7.63 -6.32
CA ILE A 102 -16.41 -8.70 -7.22
C ILE A 102 -15.28 -9.73 -7.42
N GLY A 103 -14.05 -9.26 -7.69
CA GLY A 103 -12.90 -10.13 -7.91
C GLY A 103 -12.60 -11.05 -6.72
N SER A 104 -12.79 -10.57 -5.49
CA SER A 104 -12.60 -11.39 -4.28
C SER A 104 -13.57 -12.57 -4.17
N THR A 105 -14.70 -12.56 -4.88
CA THR A 105 -15.66 -13.65 -4.87
C THR A 105 -15.21 -14.86 -5.69
N VAL A 106 -14.22 -14.73 -6.56
CA VAL A 106 -13.65 -15.84 -7.36
C VAL A 106 -13.18 -16.96 -6.45
N THR A 107 -12.54 -16.62 -5.32
CA THR A 107 -12.12 -17.61 -4.31
C THR A 107 -13.31 -18.40 -3.78
N ALA A 108 -14.41 -17.73 -3.40
CA ALA A 108 -15.60 -18.39 -2.91
C ALA A 108 -16.20 -19.35 -3.96
N GLN A 109 -16.16 -18.96 -5.24
CA GLN A 109 -16.61 -19.81 -6.36
C GLN A 109 -15.74 -21.06 -6.51
N LEU A 110 -14.42 -20.92 -6.36
CA LEU A 110 -13.50 -22.07 -6.39
C LEU A 110 -13.77 -23.03 -5.23
N LEU A 111 -13.93 -22.50 -4.00
CA LEU A 111 -14.18 -23.30 -2.80
C LEU A 111 -15.48 -24.10 -2.86
N ALA A 112 -16.49 -23.57 -3.54
CA ALA A 112 -17.79 -24.21 -3.67
C ALA A 112 -17.79 -25.48 -4.55
N PHE A 113 -16.69 -25.80 -5.24
CA PHE A 113 -16.56 -27.05 -6.00
C PHE A 113 -16.29 -28.29 -5.13
N ASN A 114 -15.92 -28.12 -3.86
CA ASN A 114 -15.65 -29.17 -2.88
C ASN A 114 -14.78 -30.33 -3.43
N LEU A 115 -13.56 -30.00 -3.82
CA LEU A 115 -12.57 -30.97 -4.34
C LEU A 115 -11.69 -31.58 -3.24
N SER A 116 -12.12 -31.52 -1.97
CA SER A 116 -11.34 -31.95 -0.81
C SER A 116 -10.89 -33.42 -0.88
N ALA A 117 -11.71 -34.32 -1.47
CA ALA A 117 -11.37 -35.72 -1.66
C ALA A 117 -10.12 -35.93 -2.55
N TYR A 118 -9.85 -35.02 -3.47
CA TYR A 118 -8.72 -35.11 -4.42
C TYR A 118 -7.60 -34.12 -4.07
N ALA A 119 -7.68 -33.44 -2.95
CA ALA A 119 -6.82 -32.33 -2.59
C ALA A 119 -5.32 -32.67 -2.53
N LEU A 120 -4.98 -33.88 -2.12
CA LEU A 120 -3.57 -34.33 -2.01
C LEU A 120 -2.88 -34.46 -3.37
N LEU A 121 -3.63 -34.70 -4.46
CA LEU A 121 -3.05 -34.81 -5.80
C LEU A 121 -2.43 -33.48 -6.27
N PRO A 122 -3.14 -32.35 -6.28
CA PRO A 122 -2.52 -31.07 -6.61
C PRO A 122 -1.44 -30.65 -5.59
N VAL A 123 -1.56 -31.01 -4.31
CA VAL A 123 -0.45 -30.76 -3.35
C VAL A 123 0.83 -31.47 -3.81
N ALA A 124 0.75 -32.77 -4.14
CA ALA A 124 1.90 -33.54 -4.60
C ALA A 124 2.47 -33.00 -5.92
N ILE A 125 1.62 -32.76 -6.91
CA ILE A 125 2.04 -32.22 -8.22
C ILE A 125 2.74 -30.87 -8.02
N GLY A 126 2.12 -29.93 -7.30
CA GLY A 126 2.67 -28.60 -7.05
C GLY A 126 3.98 -28.66 -6.28
N PHE A 127 4.10 -29.53 -5.27
CA PHE A 127 5.34 -29.77 -4.53
C PHE A 127 6.48 -30.22 -5.45
N PHE A 128 6.25 -31.23 -6.31
CA PHE A 128 7.27 -31.69 -7.24
C PHE A 128 7.64 -30.63 -8.28
N MET A 129 6.69 -29.81 -8.73
CA MET A 129 6.98 -28.66 -9.60
C MET A 129 7.87 -27.63 -8.91
N LEU A 130 7.66 -27.37 -7.62
CA LEU A 130 8.51 -26.47 -6.83
C LEU A 130 9.90 -27.05 -6.60
N PHE A 131 9.99 -28.35 -6.26
CA PHE A 131 11.23 -29.02 -5.93
C PHE A 131 12.12 -29.29 -7.17
N ALA A 132 11.52 -29.76 -8.27
CA ALA A 132 12.24 -30.05 -9.52
C ALA A 132 12.39 -28.82 -10.43
N GLY A 133 11.65 -27.75 -10.17
CA GLY A 133 11.56 -26.56 -11.03
C GLY A 133 12.81 -25.68 -10.96
N LYS A 134 13.77 -25.91 -11.88
CA LYS A 134 14.90 -24.98 -12.11
C LYS A 134 14.47 -23.70 -12.84
N ARG A 135 13.31 -23.69 -13.50
CA ARG A 135 12.79 -22.55 -14.26
C ARG A 135 11.75 -21.77 -13.44
N THR A 136 11.91 -20.47 -13.40
CA THR A 136 11.05 -19.55 -12.62
C THR A 136 9.54 -19.71 -12.91
N PRO A 137 9.06 -19.83 -14.17
CA PRO A 137 7.63 -20.02 -14.43
C PRO A 137 7.07 -21.32 -13.87
N LEU A 138 7.84 -22.44 -13.89
CA LEU A 138 7.40 -23.71 -13.34
C LEU A 138 7.18 -23.65 -11.83
N ARG A 139 7.99 -22.85 -11.13
CA ARG A 139 7.82 -22.62 -9.69
C ARG A 139 6.54 -21.86 -9.38
N TYR A 140 6.19 -20.83 -10.18
CA TYR A 140 4.94 -20.10 -9.99
C TYR A 140 3.72 -20.99 -10.15
N TRP A 141 3.70 -21.82 -11.21
CA TRP A 141 2.65 -22.81 -11.39
C TRP A 141 2.63 -23.86 -10.29
N GLY A 142 3.79 -24.26 -9.77
CA GLY A 142 3.90 -25.14 -8.63
C GLY A 142 3.26 -24.56 -7.37
N MET A 143 3.49 -23.28 -7.07
CA MET A 143 2.83 -22.55 -5.97
C MET A 143 1.31 -22.51 -6.15
N ILE A 144 0.83 -22.19 -7.34
CA ILE A 144 -0.61 -22.14 -7.68
C ILE A 144 -1.27 -23.50 -7.43
N VAL A 145 -0.71 -24.56 -8.00
CA VAL A 145 -1.28 -25.91 -7.93
C VAL A 145 -1.22 -26.45 -6.50
N MET A 146 -0.08 -26.30 -5.82
CA MET A 146 0.06 -26.71 -4.42
C MET A 146 -0.85 -25.92 -3.50
N GLY A 147 -0.90 -24.58 -3.68
CA GLY A 147 -1.75 -23.70 -2.90
C GLY A 147 -3.22 -24.08 -3.01
N LEU A 148 -3.70 -24.34 -4.24
CA LEU A 148 -5.08 -24.82 -4.47
C LEU A 148 -5.35 -26.16 -3.76
N GLY A 149 -4.42 -27.09 -3.83
CA GLY A 149 -4.51 -28.37 -3.11
C GLY A 149 -4.58 -28.19 -1.58
N LEU A 150 -3.72 -27.34 -1.01
CA LEU A 150 -3.70 -27.06 0.43
C LEU A 150 -5.00 -26.37 0.89
N VAL A 151 -5.58 -25.49 0.08
CA VAL A 151 -6.87 -24.87 0.34
C VAL A 151 -7.97 -25.91 0.50
N PHE A 152 -8.11 -26.83 -0.46
CA PHE A 152 -9.12 -27.90 -0.38
C PHE A 152 -8.82 -28.91 0.72
N TYR A 153 -7.55 -29.23 0.96
CA TYR A 153 -7.15 -30.14 2.03
C TYR A 153 -7.46 -29.55 3.40
N GLY A 154 -7.11 -28.29 3.65
CA GLY A 154 -7.43 -27.58 4.88
C GLY A 154 -8.95 -27.48 5.12
N MET A 155 -9.71 -27.18 4.05
CA MET A 155 -11.18 -27.17 4.12
C MET A 155 -11.74 -28.57 4.46
N GLY A 156 -11.21 -29.63 3.90
CA GLY A 156 -11.58 -31.01 4.22
C GLY A 156 -11.34 -31.35 5.70
N ILE A 157 -10.16 -31.01 6.22
CA ILE A 157 -9.83 -31.20 7.65
C ILE A 157 -10.80 -30.45 8.56
N MET A 158 -11.12 -29.17 8.24
CA MET A 158 -12.10 -28.40 9.01
C MET A 158 -13.47 -29.08 8.96
N SER A 159 -13.91 -29.51 7.78
CA SER A 159 -15.18 -30.21 7.59
C SER A 159 -15.26 -31.47 8.42
N ASP A 160 -14.24 -32.34 8.34
CA ASP A 160 -14.18 -33.58 9.11
C ASP A 160 -14.17 -33.32 10.63
N ALA A 161 -13.45 -32.32 11.10
CA ALA A 161 -13.41 -31.93 12.50
C ALA A 161 -14.77 -31.47 13.02
N MET A 162 -15.62 -30.88 12.16
CA MET A 162 -16.94 -30.38 12.54
C MET A 162 -18.04 -31.45 12.50
N LYS A 163 -17.83 -32.64 11.93
CA LYS A 163 -18.83 -33.71 11.85
C LYS A 163 -19.45 -34.09 13.22
N PRO A 164 -18.67 -34.20 14.31
CA PRO A 164 -19.25 -34.50 15.62
C PRO A 164 -20.18 -33.42 16.15
N LEU A 165 -20.06 -32.17 15.67
CA LEU A 165 -20.90 -31.04 16.09
C LEU A 165 -22.32 -31.12 15.54
N ARG A 166 -22.59 -31.96 14.53
CA ARG A 166 -23.94 -32.19 13.99
C ARG A 166 -24.93 -32.72 15.05
N SER A 167 -24.44 -33.46 16.04
CA SER A 167 -25.24 -34.01 17.15
C SER A 167 -25.13 -33.19 18.42
N HIS A 168 -24.34 -32.11 18.43
CA HIS A 168 -24.13 -31.25 19.59
C HIS A 168 -25.16 -30.11 19.61
N GLU A 169 -26.28 -30.34 20.30
CA GLU A 169 -27.44 -29.45 20.32
C GLU A 169 -27.09 -27.96 20.61
N PRO A 170 -26.27 -27.61 21.62
CA PRO A 170 -25.91 -26.22 21.87
C PRO A 170 -25.23 -25.53 20.68
N PHE A 171 -24.42 -26.27 19.91
CA PHE A 171 -23.76 -25.74 18.73
C PHE A 171 -24.73 -25.53 17.57
N VAL A 172 -25.61 -26.51 17.32
CA VAL A 172 -26.66 -26.43 16.30
C VAL A 172 -27.58 -25.25 16.59
N GLN A 173 -28.00 -25.06 17.85
CA GLN A 173 -28.82 -23.92 18.26
C GLN A 173 -28.06 -22.58 18.11
N ALA A 174 -26.75 -22.55 18.38
CA ALA A 174 -25.94 -21.35 18.16
C ALA A 174 -25.86 -20.98 16.67
N LEU A 175 -25.69 -21.97 15.78
CA LEU A 175 -25.71 -21.74 14.33
C LEU A 175 -27.11 -21.34 13.82
N ALA A 176 -28.18 -21.94 14.36
CA ALA A 176 -29.55 -21.55 14.03
C ALA A 176 -29.84 -20.08 14.40
N ARG A 177 -29.22 -19.55 15.47
CA ARG A 177 -29.31 -18.12 15.79
C ARG A 177 -28.64 -17.21 14.73
N MET A 178 -27.69 -17.72 13.94
CA MET A 178 -27.07 -16.99 12.83
C MET A 178 -28.02 -16.77 11.64
N GLU A 179 -29.19 -17.42 11.63
CA GLU A 179 -30.31 -17.10 10.72
C GLU A 179 -30.86 -15.69 10.96
N ASN A 180 -30.74 -15.17 12.21
CA ASN A 180 -30.94 -13.75 12.43
C ASN A 180 -29.88 -12.96 11.65
N PRO A 181 -30.28 -12.14 10.66
CA PRO A 181 -29.38 -11.47 9.79
C PRO A 181 -28.33 -10.61 10.51
N LEU A 182 -28.73 -9.93 11.59
CA LEU A 182 -27.82 -9.07 12.36
C LEU A 182 -26.75 -9.88 13.08
N LEU A 183 -27.13 -11.01 13.69
CA LEU A 183 -26.17 -11.88 14.39
C LEU A 183 -25.21 -12.56 13.42
N GLY A 184 -25.71 -13.05 12.28
CA GLY A 184 -24.89 -13.65 11.25
C GLY A 184 -23.90 -12.65 10.63
N ILE A 185 -24.36 -11.43 10.33
CA ILE A 185 -23.49 -10.35 9.81
C ILE A 185 -22.45 -9.96 10.86
N LEU A 186 -22.83 -9.79 12.12
CA LEU A 186 -21.90 -9.45 13.20
C LEU A 186 -20.84 -10.55 13.40
N GLY A 187 -21.27 -11.82 13.41
CA GLY A 187 -20.38 -12.98 13.52
C GLY A 187 -19.39 -13.06 12.36
N GLY A 188 -19.87 -12.90 11.13
CA GLY A 188 -19.01 -12.88 9.94
C GLY A 188 -18.05 -11.69 9.93
N ALA A 189 -18.51 -10.50 10.34
CA ALA A 189 -17.67 -9.31 10.41
C ALA A 189 -16.58 -9.45 11.48
N LEU A 190 -16.93 -9.94 12.68
CA LEU A 190 -15.98 -10.14 13.76
C LEU A 190 -14.92 -11.18 13.39
N PHE A 191 -15.35 -12.33 12.86
CA PHE A 191 -14.42 -13.38 12.44
C PHE A 191 -13.47 -12.88 11.33
N THR A 192 -14.01 -12.20 10.32
CA THR A 192 -13.19 -11.64 9.23
C THR A 192 -12.24 -10.56 9.75
N GLY A 193 -12.69 -9.69 10.67
CA GLY A 193 -11.84 -8.65 11.27
C GLY A 193 -10.65 -9.22 12.04
N VAL A 194 -10.84 -10.36 12.72
CA VAL A 194 -9.77 -11.06 13.46
C VAL A 194 -8.85 -11.82 12.51
N VAL A 195 -9.40 -12.62 11.58
CA VAL A 195 -8.64 -13.46 10.64
C VAL A 195 -8.06 -12.62 9.49
N GLN A 196 -8.60 -11.42 9.26
CA GLN A 196 -8.21 -10.50 8.18
C GLN A 196 -8.37 -11.09 6.77
N SER A 197 -9.27 -12.07 6.61
CA SER A 197 -9.54 -12.73 5.34
C SER A 197 -11.04 -13.05 5.19
N SER A 198 -11.72 -12.34 4.28
CA SER A 198 -13.12 -12.66 3.93
C SER A 198 -13.23 -14.01 3.24
N ALA A 199 -12.20 -14.39 2.45
CA ALA A 199 -12.15 -15.71 1.82
C ALA A 199 -12.13 -16.85 2.87
N ALA A 200 -11.44 -16.65 3.99
CA ALA A 200 -11.44 -17.61 5.10
C ALA A 200 -12.81 -17.72 5.76
N THR A 201 -13.50 -16.60 5.98
CA THR A 201 -14.84 -16.58 6.56
C THR A 201 -15.86 -17.29 5.66
N VAL A 202 -15.84 -16.96 4.37
CA VAL A 202 -16.72 -17.59 3.40
C VAL A 202 -16.36 -19.07 3.21
N GLY A 203 -15.07 -19.41 3.21
CA GLY A 203 -14.60 -20.80 3.17
C GLY A 203 -15.06 -21.62 4.37
N LEU A 204 -15.00 -21.05 5.57
CA LEU A 204 -15.55 -21.69 6.79
C LEU A 204 -17.08 -21.86 6.69
N ALA A 205 -17.80 -20.85 6.19
CA ALA A 205 -19.24 -20.95 5.96
C ALA A 205 -19.57 -22.06 4.94
N ILE A 206 -18.80 -22.18 3.87
CA ILE A 206 -18.92 -23.26 2.86
C ILE A 206 -18.63 -24.62 3.51
N ALA A 207 -17.60 -24.75 4.34
CA ALA A 207 -17.26 -25.98 5.04
C ALA A 207 -18.36 -26.41 6.02
N LEU A 208 -18.93 -25.47 6.79
CA LEU A 208 -20.10 -25.73 7.66
C LEU A 208 -21.31 -26.15 6.85
N ALA A 209 -21.54 -25.49 5.71
CA ALA A 209 -22.66 -25.82 4.82
C ALA A 209 -22.50 -27.20 4.19
N SER A 210 -21.28 -27.60 3.80
CA SER A 210 -21.01 -28.95 3.23
C SER A 210 -21.24 -30.08 4.25
N GLU A 211 -21.21 -29.74 5.54
CA GLU A 211 -21.58 -30.65 6.62
C GLU A 211 -23.08 -30.59 6.97
N GLY A 212 -23.89 -29.79 6.26
CA GLY A 212 -25.31 -29.60 6.53
C GLY A 212 -25.58 -28.82 7.82
N LEU A 213 -24.57 -28.22 8.42
CA LEU A 213 -24.62 -27.46 9.66
C LEU A 213 -25.10 -26.02 9.48
N LEU A 214 -25.05 -25.49 8.27
CA LEU A 214 -25.37 -24.09 7.99
C LEU A 214 -26.47 -24.00 6.93
N THR A 215 -27.53 -23.25 7.26
CA THR A 215 -28.59 -22.94 6.30
C THR A 215 -28.16 -21.81 5.34
N LEU A 216 -28.83 -21.71 4.18
CA LEU A 216 -28.53 -20.67 3.20
C LEU A 216 -28.67 -19.24 3.76
N PRO A 217 -29.73 -18.86 4.52
CA PRO A 217 -29.83 -17.53 5.11
C PRO A 217 -28.67 -17.21 6.06
N ALA A 218 -28.27 -18.16 6.93
CA ALA A 218 -27.13 -17.99 7.82
C ALA A 218 -25.82 -17.85 7.06
N GLY A 219 -25.60 -18.65 6.00
CA GLY A 219 -24.44 -18.55 5.12
C GLY A 219 -24.34 -17.21 4.41
N ILE A 220 -25.48 -16.69 3.92
CA ILE A 220 -25.54 -15.35 3.32
C ILE A 220 -25.22 -14.28 4.35
N ALA A 221 -25.80 -14.34 5.55
CA ALA A 221 -25.53 -13.37 6.61
C ALA A 221 -24.05 -13.34 6.99
N LEU A 222 -23.42 -14.51 7.15
CA LEU A 222 -21.97 -14.61 7.40
C LEU A 222 -21.14 -14.02 6.24
N ALA A 223 -21.51 -14.27 4.98
CA ALA A 223 -20.81 -13.74 3.81
C ALA A 223 -20.95 -12.20 3.71
N LEU A 224 -22.14 -11.65 4.00
CA LEU A 224 -22.34 -10.21 4.09
C LEU A 224 -21.50 -9.61 5.22
N GLY A 225 -21.46 -10.27 6.38
CA GLY A 225 -20.59 -9.91 7.49
C GLY A 225 -19.11 -9.93 7.10
N ALA A 226 -18.67 -10.92 6.34
CA ALA A 226 -17.30 -11.00 5.84
C ALA A 226 -16.92 -9.78 4.98
N ASN A 227 -17.83 -9.27 4.15
CA ASN A 227 -17.60 -8.05 3.37
C ASN A 227 -17.44 -6.82 4.29
N VAL A 228 -18.21 -6.70 5.39
CA VAL A 228 -18.01 -5.63 6.38
C VAL A 228 -16.69 -5.82 7.13
N GLY A 229 -16.35 -7.05 7.51
CA GLY A 229 -15.11 -7.36 8.24
C GLY A 229 -13.84 -6.98 7.48
N THR A 230 -13.84 -7.05 6.15
CA THR A 230 -12.71 -6.59 5.33
C THR A 230 -12.45 -5.08 5.45
N CYS A 231 -13.41 -4.31 5.95
CA CYS A 231 -13.20 -2.89 6.22
C CYS A 231 -12.12 -2.66 7.29
N VAL A 232 -12.00 -3.57 8.25
CA VAL A 232 -10.97 -3.52 9.31
C VAL A 232 -9.58 -3.61 8.67
N THR A 233 -9.38 -4.52 7.71
CA THR A 233 -8.08 -4.68 7.02
C THR A 233 -7.72 -3.43 6.22
N ALA A 234 -8.69 -2.82 5.54
CA ALA A 234 -8.48 -1.59 4.78
C ALA A 234 -8.13 -0.40 5.70
N LEU A 235 -8.81 -0.28 6.85
CA LEU A 235 -8.54 0.76 7.84
C LEU A 235 -7.15 0.59 8.47
N LEU A 236 -6.77 -0.64 8.86
CA LEU A 236 -5.43 -0.93 9.40
C LEU A 236 -4.33 -0.61 8.37
N ALA A 237 -4.54 -0.98 7.11
CA ALA A 237 -3.58 -0.68 6.03
C ALA A 237 -3.43 0.82 5.76
N ALA A 238 -4.45 1.63 6.07
CA ALA A 238 -4.44 3.08 5.89
C ALA A 238 -3.89 3.86 7.10
N MET A 239 -3.68 3.21 8.25
CA MET A 239 -3.14 3.86 9.45
C MET A 239 -1.73 4.39 9.20
N GLY A 240 -1.49 5.65 9.54
CA GLY A 240 -0.21 6.32 9.32
C GLY A 240 0.14 6.61 7.86
N LYS A 241 -0.79 6.38 6.92
CA LYS A 241 -0.59 6.65 5.49
C LYS A 241 -1.14 8.03 5.10
N PRO A 242 -0.74 8.56 3.92
CA PRO A 242 -1.27 9.83 3.41
C PRO A 242 -2.81 9.86 3.36
N VAL A 243 -3.39 11.06 3.42
CA VAL A 243 -4.85 11.30 3.42
C VAL A 243 -5.56 10.59 2.27
N ALA A 244 -4.92 10.48 1.10
CA ALA A 244 -5.45 9.75 -0.05
C ALA A 244 -5.70 8.26 0.26
N ALA A 245 -4.80 7.62 1.02
CA ALA A 245 -4.93 6.24 1.49
C ALA A 245 -6.13 6.08 2.43
N VAL A 246 -6.26 6.98 3.40
CA VAL A 246 -7.36 6.97 4.38
C VAL A 246 -8.71 7.20 3.68
N ARG A 247 -8.76 8.08 2.67
CA ARG A 247 -9.97 8.30 1.85
C ARG A 247 -10.36 7.07 1.04
N ALA A 248 -9.38 6.37 0.45
CA ALA A 248 -9.66 5.12 -0.27
C ALA A 248 -10.17 4.02 0.68
N ALA A 249 -9.61 3.89 1.88
CA ALA A 249 -10.14 3.00 2.91
C ALA A 249 -11.55 3.41 3.35
N ALA A 250 -11.83 4.70 3.52
CA ALA A 250 -13.17 5.20 3.83
C ALA A 250 -14.19 4.87 2.71
N VAL A 251 -13.79 4.96 1.44
CA VAL A 251 -14.63 4.51 0.31
C VAL A 251 -14.94 3.02 0.42
N HIS A 252 -13.94 2.20 0.71
CA HIS A 252 -14.13 0.75 0.88
C HIS A 252 -15.12 0.44 2.01
N VAL A 253 -14.99 1.11 3.16
CA VAL A 253 -15.93 0.98 4.28
C VAL A 253 -17.34 1.41 3.88
N LEU A 254 -17.48 2.59 3.27
CA LEU A 254 -18.77 3.11 2.83
C LEU A 254 -19.47 2.16 1.86
N PHE A 255 -18.76 1.65 0.87
CA PHE A 255 -19.32 0.74 -0.13
C PHE A 255 -19.84 -0.55 0.51
N ASN A 256 -19.03 -1.20 1.37
CA ASN A 256 -19.42 -2.46 1.99
C ASN A 256 -20.55 -2.27 3.01
N VAL A 257 -20.44 -1.27 3.88
CA VAL A 257 -21.47 -1.01 4.91
C VAL A 257 -22.79 -0.60 4.28
N LEU A 258 -22.78 0.36 3.34
CA LEU A 258 -24.00 0.78 2.66
C LEU A 258 -24.62 -0.36 1.84
N GLY A 259 -23.79 -1.18 1.19
CA GLY A 259 -24.24 -2.37 0.49
C GLY A 259 -24.96 -3.35 1.42
N VAL A 260 -24.35 -3.68 2.55
CA VAL A 260 -24.95 -4.62 3.52
C VAL A 260 -26.22 -4.04 4.12
N VAL A 261 -26.24 -2.77 4.50
CA VAL A 261 -27.45 -2.09 5.01
C VAL A 261 -28.58 -2.11 3.98
N LEU A 262 -28.26 -1.85 2.71
CA LEU A 262 -29.24 -1.91 1.62
C LEU A 262 -29.84 -3.31 1.45
N TRP A 263 -28.98 -4.36 1.51
CA TRP A 263 -29.42 -5.74 1.29
C TRP A 263 -30.01 -6.42 2.53
N LEU A 264 -29.86 -5.84 3.73
CA LEU A 264 -30.39 -6.41 4.97
C LEU A 264 -31.87 -6.84 4.88
N PRO A 265 -32.80 -5.99 4.40
CA PRO A 265 -34.21 -6.38 4.24
C PRO A 265 -34.44 -7.33 3.06
N PHE A 266 -33.49 -7.50 2.16
CA PHE A 266 -33.60 -8.28 0.94
C PHE A 266 -32.79 -9.58 0.95
N ILE A 267 -32.32 -10.06 2.12
CA ILE A 267 -31.59 -11.33 2.23
C ILE A 267 -32.41 -12.50 1.66
N GLY A 268 -33.71 -12.53 1.89
CA GLY A 268 -34.61 -13.55 1.32
C GLY A 268 -34.72 -13.48 -0.21
N LEU A 269 -34.61 -12.28 -0.81
CA LEU A 269 -34.53 -12.12 -2.27
C LEU A 269 -33.18 -12.64 -2.78
N LEU A 270 -32.09 -12.27 -2.11
CA LEU A 270 -30.74 -12.72 -2.46
C LEU A 270 -30.63 -14.26 -2.40
N ALA A 271 -31.24 -14.87 -1.37
CA ALA A 271 -31.32 -16.33 -1.27
C ALA A 271 -32.06 -16.96 -2.45
N ARG A 272 -33.23 -16.41 -2.84
CA ARG A 272 -33.98 -16.88 -4.02
C ARG A 272 -33.19 -16.76 -5.31
N LEU A 273 -32.51 -15.63 -5.51
CA LEU A 273 -31.64 -15.42 -6.68
C LEU A 273 -30.48 -16.41 -6.68
N ALA A 274 -29.82 -16.63 -5.54
CA ALA A 274 -28.74 -17.60 -5.43
C ALA A 274 -29.18 -19.02 -5.74
N VAL A 275 -30.36 -19.43 -5.25
CA VAL A 275 -30.96 -20.75 -5.59
C VAL A 275 -31.24 -20.85 -7.10
N ALA A 276 -31.80 -19.80 -7.71
CA ALA A 276 -32.18 -19.81 -9.13
C ALA A 276 -30.98 -19.98 -10.08
N VAL A 277 -29.80 -19.45 -9.69
CA VAL A 277 -28.56 -19.59 -10.49
C VAL A 277 -27.70 -20.79 -10.09
N SER A 278 -28.12 -21.56 -9.09
CA SER A 278 -27.38 -22.73 -8.61
C SER A 278 -27.89 -24.03 -9.24
N PRO A 279 -27.03 -25.04 -9.43
CA PRO A 279 -27.47 -26.35 -9.89
C PRO A 279 -28.55 -26.95 -8.97
N ALA A 280 -29.57 -27.54 -9.55
CA ALA A 280 -30.64 -28.21 -8.81
C ALA A 280 -30.13 -29.54 -8.22
N SER A 281 -30.29 -29.74 -6.92
CA SER A 281 -30.01 -31.02 -6.22
C SER A 281 -31.34 -31.79 -5.98
N ALA A 282 -32.14 -31.98 -7.03
CA ALA A 282 -33.50 -32.50 -6.93
C ALA A 282 -33.58 -33.96 -6.47
N ALA A 283 -32.48 -34.72 -6.61
CA ALA A 283 -32.46 -36.16 -6.25
C ALA A 283 -32.13 -36.44 -4.77
N LEU A 284 -31.78 -35.40 -3.98
CA LEU A 284 -31.36 -35.53 -2.58
C LEU A 284 -32.41 -34.91 -1.66
N GLU A 285 -32.57 -35.47 -0.44
CA GLU A 285 -33.49 -34.96 0.55
C GLU A 285 -32.79 -34.60 1.89
N GLY A 286 -33.46 -33.82 2.72
CA GLY A 286 -33.01 -33.49 4.05
C GLY A 286 -31.63 -32.85 4.13
N MET A 287 -30.80 -33.35 5.05
CA MET A 287 -29.46 -32.82 5.31
C MET A 287 -28.49 -33.04 4.15
N GLU A 288 -28.63 -34.14 3.40
CA GLU A 288 -27.78 -34.40 2.23
C GLU A 288 -28.00 -33.37 1.10
N ARG A 289 -29.24 -32.96 0.90
CA ARG A 289 -29.60 -31.89 -0.04
C ARG A 289 -29.01 -30.56 0.40
N LEU A 290 -29.06 -30.22 1.69
CA LEU A 290 -28.45 -29.01 2.22
C LEU A 290 -26.93 -29.03 2.03
N ALA A 291 -26.28 -30.12 2.41
CA ALA A 291 -24.84 -30.28 2.26
C ALA A 291 -24.36 -30.18 0.81
N ALA A 292 -25.15 -30.65 -0.16
CA ALA A 292 -24.81 -30.59 -1.58
C ALA A 292 -25.09 -29.22 -2.23
N ALA A 293 -26.17 -28.53 -1.84
CA ALA A 293 -26.65 -27.32 -2.51
C ALA A 293 -26.14 -26.02 -1.87
N VAL A 294 -26.17 -25.93 -0.53
CA VAL A 294 -25.91 -24.67 0.19
C VAL A 294 -24.50 -24.11 -0.05
N PRO A 295 -23.42 -24.90 -0.11
CA PRO A 295 -22.07 -24.38 -0.40
C PRO A 295 -22.04 -23.53 -1.67
N ARG A 296 -22.60 -24.04 -2.76
CA ARG A 296 -22.68 -23.35 -4.05
C ARG A 296 -23.58 -22.14 -3.99
N GLN A 297 -24.70 -22.25 -3.33
CA GLN A 297 -25.66 -21.15 -3.15
C GLN A 297 -25.05 -19.99 -2.35
N VAL A 298 -24.27 -20.26 -1.30
CA VAL A 298 -23.56 -19.23 -0.52
C VAL A 298 -22.53 -18.50 -1.38
N ALA A 299 -21.74 -19.23 -2.18
CA ALA A 299 -20.78 -18.64 -3.10
C ALA A 299 -21.49 -17.77 -4.16
N ASN A 300 -22.58 -18.26 -4.74
CA ASN A 300 -23.37 -17.51 -5.72
C ASN A 300 -24.00 -16.27 -5.09
N ALA A 301 -24.55 -16.37 -3.87
CA ALA A 301 -25.08 -15.22 -3.13
C ALA A 301 -24.03 -14.15 -2.90
N ASN A 302 -22.83 -14.53 -2.50
CA ASN A 302 -21.73 -13.60 -2.30
C ASN A 302 -21.32 -12.90 -3.61
N THR A 303 -21.27 -13.63 -4.73
CA THR A 303 -20.97 -13.05 -6.05
C THR A 303 -22.09 -12.13 -6.52
N LEU A 304 -23.35 -12.55 -6.41
CA LEU A 304 -24.51 -11.75 -6.78
C LEU A 304 -24.59 -10.46 -5.97
N PHE A 305 -24.39 -10.55 -4.64
CA PHE A 305 -24.34 -9.37 -3.79
C PHE A 305 -23.32 -8.35 -4.30
N ASN A 306 -22.06 -8.76 -4.48
CA ASN A 306 -21.00 -7.85 -4.88
C ASN A 306 -21.20 -7.30 -6.30
N ALA A 307 -21.66 -8.14 -7.24
CA ALA A 307 -21.93 -7.73 -8.61
C ALA A 307 -23.10 -6.73 -8.69
N ILE A 308 -24.25 -7.04 -8.08
CA ILE A 308 -25.43 -6.17 -8.10
C ILE A 308 -25.13 -4.88 -7.33
N ASN A 309 -24.45 -4.97 -6.18
CA ASN A 309 -24.06 -3.82 -5.38
C ASN A 309 -23.13 -2.88 -6.19
N THR A 310 -22.16 -3.42 -6.91
CA THR A 310 -21.31 -2.64 -7.82
C THR A 310 -22.13 -2.01 -8.93
N CYS A 311 -23.03 -2.74 -9.59
CA CYS A 311 -23.90 -2.19 -10.62
C CYS A 311 -24.79 -1.03 -10.12
N LEU A 312 -25.30 -1.15 -8.89
CA LEU A 312 -26.12 -0.10 -8.27
C LEU A 312 -25.31 1.15 -7.96
N PHE A 313 -24.08 0.99 -7.44
CA PHE A 313 -23.29 2.10 -6.94
C PHE A 313 -22.29 2.69 -7.94
N ILE A 314 -21.99 2.02 -9.04
CA ILE A 314 -20.99 2.50 -10.02
C ILE A 314 -21.35 3.84 -10.65
N GLY A 315 -22.65 4.17 -10.72
CA GLY A 315 -23.15 5.48 -11.12
C GLY A 315 -22.75 6.62 -10.18
N PHE A 316 -22.44 6.30 -8.93
CA PHE A 316 -22.26 7.25 -7.82
C PHE A 316 -20.80 7.38 -7.36
N THR A 317 -19.81 6.98 -8.16
CA THR A 317 -18.38 7.03 -7.78
C THR A 317 -17.95 8.41 -7.27
N SER A 318 -18.37 9.49 -7.94
CA SER A 318 -18.08 10.87 -7.52
C SER A 318 -18.75 11.26 -6.19
N TRP A 319 -19.88 10.66 -5.86
CA TRP A 319 -20.56 10.85 -4.58
C TRP A 319 -19.79 10.17 -3.45
N PHE A 320 -19.35 8.91 -3.63
CA PHE A 320 -18.49 8.20 -2.69
C PHE A 320 -17.19 8.98 -2.44
N ALA A 321 -16.53 9.46 -3.50
CA ALA A 321 -15.32 10.26 -3.37
C ALA A 321 -15.56 11.55 -2.57
N ARG A 322 -16.68 12.27 -2.81
CA ARG A 322 -17.04 13.48 -2.06
C ARG A 322 -17.32 13.19 -0.58
N ILE A 323 -18.03 12.10 -0.27
CA ILE A 323 -18.28 11.71 1.14
C ILE A 323 -16.98 11.34 1.82
N ALA A 324 -16.14 10.50 1.20
CA ALA A 324 -14.84 10.13 1.76
C ALA A 324 -13.96 11.37 2.01
N THR A 325 -13.99 12.36 1.11
CA THR A 325 -13.27 13.62 1.30
C THR A 325 -13.83 14.46 2.47
N ARG A 326 -15.14 14.40 2.72
CA ARG A 326 -15.76 15.09 3.86
C ARG A 326 -15.50 14.38 5.18
N LEU A 327 -15.54 13.04 5.20
CA LEU A 327 -15.27 12.22 6.39
C LEU A 327 -13.78 12.26 6.80
N VAL A 328 -12.92 12.38 5.79
CA VAL A 328 -11.46 12.45 5.97
C VAL A 328 -10.99 13.78 5.36
N PRO A 329 -11.22 14.90 6.06
CA PRO A 329 -10.71 16.19 5.62
C PRO A 329 -9.18 16.11 5.62
N ALA A 330 -8.53 16.75 4.65
CA ALA A 330 -7.12 17.06 4.82
C ALA A 330 -7.04 17.91 6.09
N ARG A 331 -6.38 17.41 7.12
CA ARG A 331 -6.05 18.26 8.27
C ARG A 331 -5.24 19.42 7.69
N ARG A 332 -5.82 20.61 7.74
CA ARG A 332 -5.00 21.81 7.76
C ARG A 332 -4.26 21.74 9.10
N THR A 333 -3.02 21.31 9.08
CA THR A 333 -2.11 21.64 10.15
C THR A 333 -2.09 23.17 10.18
N GLU A 334 -2.26 23.77 11.33
CA GLU A 334 -2.14 25.23 11.54
C GLU A 334 -0.71 25.75 11.25
N ASP A 335 0.22 24.87 10.89
CA ASP A 335 1.51 25.19 10.33
C ASP A 335 1.27 25.79 8.94
N GLU A 336 1.53 27.07 8.82
CA GLU A 336 1.36 27.95 7.66
C GLU A 336 1.34 27.18 6.33
N LEU A 337 0.16 27.14 5.74
CA LEU A 337 -0.10 26.53 4.44
C LEU A 337 0.78 27.20 3.40
N ILE A 338 1.98 26.63 3.20
CA ILE A 338 2.75 27.02 2.03
C ILE A 338 1.98 26.53 0.82
N THR A 339 1.49 27.47 0.03
CA THR A 339 0.81 27.19 -1.25
C THR A 339 1.79 27.46 -2.38
N PRO A 340 1.71 26.69 -3.48
CA PRO A 340 2.46 27.03 -4.69
C PRO A 340 2.13 28.46 -5.13
N GLU A 341 3.14 29.21 -5.49
CA GLU A 341 3.02 30.62 -5.86
C GLU A 341 3.02 30.80 -7.38
N PHE A 342 3.79 29.95 -8.08
CA PHE A 342 4.00 30.07 -9.52
C PHE A 342 3.17 29.09 -10.35
N LEU A 343 2.60 28.01 -9.78
CA LEU A 343 1.90 26.96 -10.53
C LEU A 343 0.47 27.36 -10.93
N ASP A 344 0.31 28.02 -12.07
CA ASP A 344 -1.00 28.39 -12.60
C ASP A 344 -1.56 27.28 -13.52
N PRO A 345 -2.76 26.72 -13.20
CA PRO A 345 -3.42 25.76 -14.08
C PRO A 345 -3.70 26.27 -15.50
N ALA A 346 -3.79 27.55 -15.71
CA ALA A 346 -4.01 28.13 -17.04
C ALA A 346 -2.80 27.91 -17.97
N ALA A 347 -1.59 27.85 -17.41
CA ALA A 347 -0.35 27.63 -18.15
C ALA A 347 -0.23 26.22 -18.73
N LEU A 348 -1.01 25.24 -18.25
CA LEU A 348 -0.99 23.85 -18.75
C LEU A 348 -1.33 23.74 -20.25
N LYS A 349 -1.91 24.77 -20.85
CA LYS A 349 -2.20 24.83 -22.28
C LYS A 349 -0.93 25.02 -23.13
N VAL A 350 0.16 25.50 -22.52
CA VAL A 350 1.45 25.76 -23.18
C VAL A 350 2.53 25.11 -22.34
N PRO A 351 2.96 23.86 -22.66
CA PRO A 351 3.88 23.09 -21.84
C PRO A 351 5.16 23.81 -21.47
N ALA A 352 5.75 24.57 -22.40
CA ALA A 352 6.97 25.34 -22.15
C ALA A 352 6.80 26.37 -21.02
N ILE A 353 5.65 27.08 -20.96
CA ILE A 353 5.36 28.05 -19.90
C ILE A 353 5.11 27.32 -18.58
N ALA A 354 4.39 26.20 -18.61
CA ALA A 354 4.10 25.42 -17.42
C ALA A 354 5.39 24.83 -16.80
N LEU A 355 6.34 24.39 -17.62
CA LEU A 355 7.65 23.91 -17.17
C LEU A 355 8.50 25.03 -16.54
N GLU A 356 8.42 26.25 -17.09
CA GLU A 356 9.10 27.40 -16.51
C GLU A 356 8.52 27.78 -15.14
N GLN A 357 7.20 27.72 -14.97
CA GLN A 357 6.56 27.90 -13.68
C GLN A 357 7.00 26.85 -12.63
N VAL A 358 7.18 25.60 -13.06
CA VAL A 358 7.74 24.54 -12.21
C VAL A 358 9.18 24.89 -11.81
N ARG A 359 9.98 25.45 -12.70
CA ARG A 359 11.36 25.88 -12.45
C ARG A 359 11.42 26.95 -11.35
N GLU A 360 10.56 27.95 -11.43
CA GLU A 360 10.46 29.01 -10.42
C GLU A 360 10.01 28.47 -9.06
N GLU A 361 9.01 27.57 -9.02
CA GLU A 361 8.55 26.95 -7.78
C GLU A 361 9.63 26.05 -7.15
N LEU A 362 10.42 25.33 -7.97
CA LEU A 362 11.58 24.57 -7.50
C LEU A 362 12.68 25.48 -6.95
N GLY A 363 12.87 26.66 -7.55
CA GLY A 363 13.77 27.67 -7.01
C GLY A 363 13.34 28.12 -5.61
N ARG A 364 12.04 28.38 -5.41
CA ARG A 364 11.48 28.73 -4.10
C ARG A 364 11.63 27.61 -3.08
N LEU A 365 11.40 26.36 -3.50
CA LEU A 365 11.62 25.19 -2.67
C LEU A 365 13.11 25.08 -2.27
N GLY A 366 14.02 25.35 -3.18
CA GLY A 366 15.46 25.42 -2.92
C GLY A 366 15.83 26.49 -1.88
N ASP A 367 15.15 27.66 -1.86
CA ASP A 367 15.40 28.69 -0.85
C ASP A 367 15.00 28.24 0.55
N ILE A 368 13.94 27.44 0.68
CA ILE A 368 13.56 26.86 1.99
C ILE A 368 14.66 25.94 2.48
N ILE A 369 15.24 25.12 1.59
CA ILE A 369 16.34 24.21 1.94
C ILE A 369 17.60 24.99 2.34
N ARG A 370 17.91 26.07 1.62
CA ARG A 370 19.01 26.99 2.00
C ARG A 370 18.81 27.52 3.42
N ALA A 371 17.59 27.98 3.72
CA ALA A 371 17.26 28.46 5.06
C ALA A 371 17.43 27.37 6.13
N MET A 372 17.04 26.12 5.86
CA MET A 372 17.25 24.99 6.78
C MET A 372 18.74 24.78 7.10
N LEU A 373 19.61 24.86 6.08
CA LEU A 373 21.05 24.74 6.28
C LEU A 373 21.64 25.93 7.01
N VAL A 374 21.19 27.16 6.74
CA VAL A 374 21.66 28.36 7.43
C VAL A 374 21.26 28.37 8.90
N GLU A 375 20.05 27.93 9.21
CA GLU A 375 19.52 27.85 10.58
C GLU A 375 20.09 26.68 11.37
N PHE A 376 20.64 25.66 10.71
CA PHE A 376 21.24 24.52 11.42
C PHE A 376 22.49 25.01 12.20
N PRO A 377 22.57 24.74 13.52
CA PRO A 377 23.63 25.28 14.36
C PRO A 377 24.98 24.66 14.01
N ALA A 378 25.85 25.45 13.44
CA ALA A 378 27.24 25.06 13.11
C ALA A 378 28.16 24.97 14.33
N LYS A 379 27.74 25.46 15.51
CA LYS A 379 28.52 25.49 16.76
C LYS A 379 27.79 24.83 17.90
N GLU A 380 28.52 24.05 18.70
CA GLU A 380 28.03 23.57 20.01
C GLU A 380 27.64 24.75 20.89
N GLY A 381 26.43 24.75 21.44
CA GLY A 381 25.91 25.78 22.35
C GLY A 381 24.89 26.73 21.73
N ASP A 382 24.83 26.87 20.41
CA ASP A 382 23.88 27.77 19.74
C ASP A 382 22.53 27.07 19.43
N ALA A 383 22.44 25.76 19.64
CA ALA A 383 21.27 24.97 19.29
C ALA A 383 20.15 25.09 20.32
N THR A 384 19.00 25.58 19.91
CA THR A 384 17.78 25.59 20.71
C THR A 384 16.77 24.57 20.21
N THR A 385 15.91 24.06 21.10
CA THR A 385 14.80 23.17 20.73
C THR A 385 13.89 23.82 19.69
N GLN A 386 13.74 25.13 19.72
CA GLN A 386 12.95 25.90 18.79
C GLN A 386 13.54 25.84 17.37
N MET A 387 14.86 26.04 17.22
CA MET A 387 15.54 25.94 15.90
C MET A 387 15.32 24.58 15.23
N PHE A 388 15.46 23.49 15.98
CA PHE A 388 15.18 22.16 15.44
C PHE A 388 13.71 21.95 15.06
N SER A 389 12.78 22.59 15.78
CA SER A 389 11.37 22.57 15.43
C SER A 389 11.12 23.36 14.14
N GLU A 390 11.74 24.51 13.98
CA GLU A 390 11.63 25.36 12.76
C GLU A 390 12.20 24.64 11.52
N ILE A 391 13.36 23.98 11.65
CA ILE A 391 13.94 23.16 10.57
C ILE A 391 12.99 22.03 10.17
N TYR A 392 12.40 21.34 11.16
CA TYR A 392 11.43 20.28 10.90
C TYR A 392 10.18 20.81 10.16
N GLN A 393 9.66 21.97 10.57
CA GLN A 393 8.53 22.62 9.90
C GLN A 393 8.85 23.00 8.46
N ARG A 394 10.05 23.53 8.19
CA ARG A 394 10.52 23.81 6.82
C ARG A 394 10.62 22.52 5.99
N GLY A 395 11.05 21.41 6.59
CA GLY A 395 11.01 20.10 5.92
C GLY A 395 9.60 19.71 5.47
N LYS A 396 8.59 19.99 6.31
CA LYS A 396 7.17 19.79 5.95
C LYS A 396 6.69 20.72 4.83
N GLN A 397 7.17 21.97 4.82
CA GLN A 397 6.89 22.89 3.72
C GLN A 397 7.47 22.40 2.41
N VAL A 398 8.69 21.87 2.41
CA VAL A 398 9.33 21.26 1.23
C VAL A 398 8.50 20.06 0.74
N GLU A 399 8.04 19.19 1.63
CA GLU A 399 7.17 18.05 1.29
C GLU A 399 5.88 18.48 0.60
N THR A 400 5.26 19.55 1.11
CA THR A 400 4.01 20.11 0.56
C THR A 400 4.22 20.68 -0.84
N LEU A 401 5.26 21.49 -1.03
CA LEU A 401 5.58 22.09 -2.33
C LEU A 401 6.00 21.04 -3.36
N GLU A 402 6.84 20.08 -2.98
CA GLU A 402 7.26 18.99 -3.86
C GLU A 402 6.05 18.20 -4.36
N SER A 403 5.13 17.85 -3.47
CA SER A 403 3.91 17.15 -3.84
C SER A 403 3.06 17.95 -4.85
N ALA A 404 2.95 19.27 -4.67
CA ALA A 404 2.24 20.14 -5.59
C ALA A 404 2.95 20.24 -6.95
N ILE A 405 4.28 20.36 -6.96
CA ILE A 405 5.11 20.38 -8.16
C ILE A 405 4.96 19.08 -8.94
N LEU A 406 5.07 17.93 -8.29
CA LEU A 406 4.91 16.63 -8.95
C LEU A 406 3.50 16.42 -9.52
N GLN A 407 2.47 16.88 -8.82
CA GLN A 407 1.08 16.88 -9.34
C GLN A 407 0.95 17.75 -10.58
N PHE A 408 1.57 18.93 -10.58
CA PHE A 408 1.53 19.84 -11.73
C PHE A 408 2.30 19.27 -12.91
N LEU A 409 3.49 18.72 -12.69
CA LEU A 409 4.27 17.98 -13.71
C LEU A 409 3.46 16.81 -14.28
N GLY A 410 2.76 16.05 -13.43
CA GLY A 410 1.90 14.96 -13.87
C GLY A 410 0.77 15.43 -14.81
N ARG A 411 0.27 16.65 -14.61
CA ARG A 411 -0.74 17.27 -15.52
C ARG A 411 -0.12 17.74 -16.83
N ILE A 412 1.09 18.31 -16.81
CA ILE A 412 1.82 18.69 -18.02
C ILE A 412 2.05 17.46 -18.91
N ARG A 413 2.39 16.30 -18.31
CA ARG A 413 2.65 15.04 -19.04
C ARG A 413 1.43 14.46 -19.77
N GLN A 414 0.23 14.89 -19.43
CA GLN A 414 -1.00 14.47 -20.14
C GLN A 414 -1.17 15.16 -21.50
N GLY A 415 -0.42 16.23 -21.78
CA GLY A 415 -0.36 16.91 -23.07
C GLY A 415 0.70 16.31 -24.00
N ASP A 416 0.67 16.75 -25.26
CA ASP A 416 1.70 16.45 -26.23
C ASP A 416 2.94 17.30 -25.94
N LEU A 417 4.05 16.65 -25.58
CA LEU A 417 5.34 17.28 -25.32
C LEU A 417 6.28 17.04 -26.50
N THR A 418 7.03 18.07 -26.90
CA THR A 418 8.20 17.92 -27.76
C THR A 418 9.29 17.13 -27.05
N SER A 419 10.29 16.62 -27.78
CA SER A 419 11.40 15.87 -27.18
C SER A 419 12.13 16.71 -26.11
N MET A 420 12.37 18.01 -26.40
CA MET A 420 13.02 18.95 -25.48
C MET A 420 12.18 19.20 -24.22
N GLU A 421 10.85 19.43 -24.37
CA GLU A 421 9.96 19.61 -23.21
C GLU A 421 9.88 18.33 -22.36
N SER A 422 9.91 17.16 -22.99
CA SER A 422 9.92 15.87 -22.27
C SER A 422 11.20 15.68 -21.44
N GLU A 423 12.34 16.10 -21.95
CA GLU A 423 13.61 16.03 -21.24
C GLU A 423 13.67 17.03 -20.10
N THR A 424 13.24 18.28 -20.33
CA THR A 424 13.07 19.30 -19.28
C THR A 424 12.12 18.80 -18.18
N HIS A 425 10.99 18.19 -18.56
CA HIS A 425 10.04 17.61 -17.62
C HIS A 425 10.71 16.56 -16.71
N ILE A 426 11.51 15.64 -17.29
CA ILE A 426 12.24 14.60 -16.54
C ILE A 426 13.28 15.23 -15.62
N ALA A 427 14.01 16.23 -16.09
CA ALA A 427 15.02 16.95 -15.32
C ALA A 427 14.42 17.65 -14.10
N LEU A 428 13.32 18.39 -14.28
CA LEU A 428 12.62 19.08 -13.20
C LEU A 428 12.00 18.11 -12.19
N MET A 429 11.44 16.98 -12.65
CA MET A 429 10.94 15.92 -11.78
C MET A 429 12.07 15.30 -10.94
N SER A 430 13.23 15.03 -11.54
CA SER A 430 14.41 14.52 -10.83
C SER A 430 14.93 15.52 -9.81
N ALA A 431 14.92 16.82 -10.13
CA ALA A 431 15.29 17.90 -9.23
C ALA A 431 14.33 17.97 -8.02
N ALA A 432 13.02 17.92 -8.25
CA ALA A 432 12.01 17.94 -7.18
C ALA A 432 12.23 16.83 -6.14
N VAL A 433 12.37 15.59 -6.62
CA VAL A 433 12.62 14.41 -5.75
C VAL A 433 13.96 14.55 -5.01
N SER A 434 14.99 15.09 -5.68
CA SER A 434 16.31 15.26 -5.07
C SER A 434 16.31 16.33 -3.99
N PHE A 435 15.62 17.45 -4.20
CA PHE A 435 15.42 18.49 -3.19
C PHE A 435 14.66 17.98 -1.97
N ARG A 436 13.61 17.17 -2.17
CA ARG A 436 12.91 16.53 -1.05
C ARG A 436 13.83 15.64 -0.23
N SER A 437 14.59 14.75 -0.88
CA SER A 437 15.53 13.86 -0.18
C SER A 437 16.59 14.66 0.59
N LEU A 438 17.03 15.78 0.05
CA LEU A 438 17.97 16.68 0.70
C LEU A 438 17.37 17.29 1.97
N ALA A 439 16.12 17.77 1.90
CA ALA A 439 15.40 18.31 3.05
C ALA A 439 15.14 17.24 4.14
N GLU A 440 14.85 15.99 3.75
CA GLU A 440 14.67 14.87 4.67
C GLU A 440 15.97 14.59 5.46
N ILE A 441 17.13 14.55 4.80
CA ILE A 441 18.42 14.36 5.49
C ILE A 441 18.67 15.47 6.49
N ILE A 442 18.35 16.74 6.16
CA ILE A 442 18.54 17.86 7.08
C ILE A 442 17.56 17.76 8.28
N ALA A 443 16.27 17.54 7.98
CA ALA A 443 15.21 17.57 8.99
C ALA A 443 15.25 16.36 9.94
N ASP A 444 15.68 15.20 9.47
CA ASP A 444 15.72 13.98 10.25
C ASP A 444 17.15 13.65 10.73
N ASP A 445 18.08 13.39 9.83
CA ASP A 445 19.41 12.89 10.20
C ASP A 445 20.23 13.95 10.94
N LEU A 446 20.39 15.15 10.34
CA LEU A 446 21.21 16.20 10.95
C LEU A 446 20.56 16.75 12.23
N VAL A 447 19.25 16.96 12.26
CA VAL A 447 18.52 17.43 13.45
C VAL A 447 18.64 16.42 14.59
N ASN A 448 18.54 15.13 14.34
CA ASN A 448 18.71 14.10 15.37
C ASN A 448 20.12 14.10 15.96
N VAL A 449 21.14 14.26 15.12
CA VAL A 449 22.53 14.42 15.57
C VAL A 449 22.68 15.71 16.39
N GLY A 450 22.15 16.83 15.91
CA GLY A 450 22.18 18.12 16.60
C GLY A 450 21.52 18.07 17.99
N ARG A 451 20.36 17.41 18.09
CA ARG A 451 19.66 17.20 19.38
C ARG A 451 20.47 16.34 20.34
N ALA A 452 21.10 15.27 19.85
CA ALA A 452 21.93 14.40 20.67
C ALA A 452 23.15 15.13 21.23
N ILE A 453 23.78 16.00 20.44
CA ILE A 453 24.89 16.86 20.87
C ILE A 453 24.40 17.89 21.93
N SER A 454 23.27 18.58 21.66
CA SER A 454 22.73 19.62 22.54
C SER A 454 22.24 19.07 23.90
N SER A 455 21.78 17.80 23.93
CA SER A 455 21.36 17.14 25.18
C SER A 455 22.51 16.66 26.06
N GLY A 456 23.76 16.85 25.64
CA GLY A 456 24.94 16.36 26.36
C GLY A 456 25.14 14.86 26.32
N ALA A 457 24.40 14.16 25.44
CA ALA A 457 24.55 12.70 25.22
C ALA A 457 25.94 12.36 24.67
N VAL A 458 26.63 13.34 24.09
CA VAL A 458 27.97 13.22 23.51
C VAL A 458 28.89 14.24 24.19
N GLN A 459 29.88 13.76 24.93
CA GLN A 459 30.93 14.61 25.49
C GLN A 459 32.20 14.49 24.67
N GLY A 460 32.70 15.66 24.18
CA GLY A 460 34.00 15.76 23.52
C GLY A 460 34.00 15.37 22.05
N SER A 461 33.69 16.30 21.15
CA SER A 461 33.93 16.12 19.72
C SER A 461 35.43 15.98 19.44
N THR A 462 35.85 14.84 18.89
CA THR A 462 37.23 14.64 18.40
C THR A 462 37.47 15.35 17.08
N LEU A 463 36.39 15.81 16.40
CA LEU A 463 36.46 16.48 15.11
C LEU A 463 37.04 17.89 15.27
N LYS A 464 38.01 18.23 14.43
CA LYS A 464 38.56 19.58 14.39
C LYS A 464 37.48 20.55 13.90
N ARG A 465 37.08 21.49 14.74
CA ARG A 465 36.00 22.48 14.48
C ARG A 465 36.21 23.25 13.18
N THR A 466 37.44 23.58 12.83
CA THR A 466 37.78 24.31 11.62
C THR A 466 37.44 23.47 10.36
N VAL A 467 37.89 22.21 10.33
CA VAL A 467 37.65 21.30 9.18
C VAL A 467 36.15 21.01 9.03
N LEU A 468 35.44 20.84 10.14
CA LEU A 468 34.00 20.62 10.12
C LEU A 468 33.24 21.84 9.61
N SER A 469 33.64 23.04 10.01
CA SER A 469 33.04 24.30 9.54
C SER A 469 33.29 24.51 8.04
N GLU A 470 34.51 24.27 7.57
CA GLU A 470 34.86 24.38 6.14
C GLU A 470 34.10 23.36 5.28
N PHE A 471 33.98 22.14 5.79
CA PHE A 471 33.19 21.09 5.12
C PHE A 471 31.71 21.47 5.03
N TYR A 472 31.13 21.98 6.13
CA TYR A 472 29.74 22.42 6.15
C TYR A 472 29.50 23.59 5.18
N GLN A 473 30.38 24.58 5.15
CA GLN A 473 30.30 25.71 4.21
C GLN A 473 30.41 25.26 2.77
N SER A 474 31.29 24.30 2.45
CA SER A 474 31.41 23.74 1.11
C SER A 474 30.12 23.03 0.67
N VAL A 475 29.44 22.33 1.59
CA VAL A 475 28.16 21.68 1.31
C VAL A 475 27.04 22.71 1.12
N GLN A 476 26.99 23.77 1.96
CA GLN A 476 26.05 24.87 1.79
C GLN A 476 26.22 25.53 0.41
N HIS A 477 27.46 25.84 0.03
CA HIS A 477 27.75 26.45 -1.24
C HIS A 477 27.38 25.56 -2.44
N ALA A 478 27.56 24.23 -2.33
CA ALA A 478 27.10 23.29 -3.35
C ALA A 478 25.57 23.29 -3.51
N VAL A 479 24.83 23.42 -2.41
CA VAL A 479 23.35 23.54 -2.45
C VAL A 479 22.96 24.87 -3.08
N ASP A 480 23.66 25.96 -2.80
CA ASP A 480 23.44 27.26 -3.41
C ASP A 480 23.59 27.20 -4.94
N LEU A 481 24.66 26.58 -5.41
CA LEU A 481 24.92 26.37 -6.84
C LEU A 481 23.83 25.50 -7.49
N ALA A 482 23.39 24.44 -6.80
CA ALA A 482 22.34 23.56 -7.30
C ALA A 482 20.99 24.28 -7.46
N VAL A 483 20.62 25.13 -6.49
CA VAL A 483 19.40 25.96 -6.57
C VAL A 483 19.49 26.97 -7.72
N GLU A 484 20.65 27.63 -7.87
CA GLU A 484 20.85 28.60 -8.95
C GLU A 484 20.86 27.92 -10.33
N ALA A 485 21.44 26.72 -10.46
CA ALA A 485 21.41 25.94 -11.69
C ALA A 485 19.98 25.58 -12.13
N VAL A 486 19.08 25.32 -11.19
CA VAL A 486 17.65 25.06 -11.48
C VAL A 486 16.97 26.35 -11.95
N ARG A 487 17.22 27.49 -11.32
CA ARG A 487 16.62 28.79 -11.70
C ARG A 487 17.14 29.30 -13.03
N ARG A 488 18.45 29.19 -13.23
CA ARG A 488 19.14 29.77 -14.39
C ARG A 488 20.07 28.75 -15.01
N PRO A 489 19.56 27.84 -15.83
CA PRO A 489 20.35 26.76 -16.39
C PRO A 489 21.53 27.26 -17.30
N HIS A 490 21.53 28.53 -17.71
CA HIS A 490 22.52 29.10 -18.59
C HIS A 490 23.75 29.74 -17.91
N ALA A 491 23.85 29.72 -16.58
CA ALA A 491 24.98 30.30 -15.86
C ALA A 491 26.21 29.39 -15.90
N ALA A 492 27.40 30.02 -16.04
CA ALA A 492 28.71 29.33 -16.14
C ALA A 492 29.19 28.82 -14.76
N ILE A 493 28.48 27.87 -14.16
CA ILE A 493 28.70 27.37 -12.79
C ILE A 493 29.52 26.06 -12.74
N ARG A 494 29.84 25.49 -13.91
CA ARG A 494 30.41 24.12 -14.06
C ARG A 494 31.72 23.91 -13.27
N ASP A 495 32.63 24.83 -13.34
CA ASP A 495 33.98 24.67 -12.78
C ASP A 495 33.96 24.74 -11.25
N GLU A 496 33.04 25.53 -10.69
CA GLU A 496 32.92 25.75 -9.24
C GLU A 496 32.40 24.50 -8.51
N MET A 497 31.40 23.79 -9.04
CA MET A 497 30.88 22.52 -8.47
C MET A 497 31.97 21.42 -8.49
N GLU A 498 32.85 21.40 -9.49
CA GLU A 498 33.97 20.45 -9.55
C GLU A 498 35.05 20.75 -8.50
N ILE A 499 35.38 22.03 -8.30
CA ILE A 499 36.29 22.47 -7.23
C ILE A 499 35.76 22.06 -5.87
N ILE A 500 34.46 22.34 -5.58
CA ILE A 500 33.81 21.95 -4.33
C ILE A 500 33.81 20.43 -4.16
N SER A 501 33.66 19.66 -5.25
CA SER A 501 33.72 18.20 -5.19
C SER A 501 35.06 17.69 -4.65
N GLY A 502 36.17 18.29 -5.08
CA GLY A 502 37.49 18.00 -4.55
C GLY A 502 37.60 18.32 -3.06
N GLN A 503 37.12 19.48 -2.63
CA GLN A 503 37.15 19.92 -1.25
C GLN A 503 36.32 19.00 -0.35
N VAL A 504 35.07 18.69 -0.73
CA VAL A 504 34.14 17.81 0.01
C VAL A 504 34.72 16.40 0.20
N ASN A 505 35.39 15.85 -0.83
CA ASN A 505 36.02 14.54 -0.71
C ASN A 505 37.21 14.60 0.28
N THR A 506 38.07 15.59 0.16
CA THR A 506 39.24 15.76 1.04
C THR A 506 38.82 15.97 2.50
N PHE A 507 37.87 16.87 2.75
CA PHE A 507 37.35 17.10 4.11
C PHE A 507 36.65 15.86 4.67
N GLY A 508 35.82 15.20 3.86
CA GLY A 508 35.09 14.01 4.28
C GLY A 508 36.02 12.84 4.64
N GLU A 509 37.09 12.60 3.89
CA GLU A 509 38.09 11.59 4.22
C GLU A 509 38.88 11.95 5.49
N SER A 510 39.30 13.22 5.62
CA SER A 510 39.98 13.71 6.81
C SER A 510 39.11 13.55 8.07
N LEU A 511 37.83 13.94 8.00
CA LEU A 511 36.89 13.80 9.12
C LEU A 511 36.62 12.35 9.48
N MET A 512 36.42 11.46 8.49
CA MET A 512 36.21 10.02 8.73
C MET A 512 37.45 9.37 9.36
N SER A 513 38.66 9.78 8.97
CA SER A 513 39.90 9.33 9.61
C SER A 513 39.96 9.77 11.08
N GLN A 514 39.55 11.01 11.39
CA GLN A 514 39.48 11.51 12.77
C GLN A 514 38.44 10.77 13.61
N VAL A 515 37.26 10.48 13.04
CA VAL A 515 36.20 9.66 13.66
C VAL A 515 36.73 8.27 14.00
N ALA A 516 37.42 7.62 13.06
CA ALA A 516 38.00 6.29 13.26
C ALA A 516 39.07 6.29 14.36
N ALA A 517 39.90 7.34 14.43
CA ALA A 517 40.93 7.47 15.46
C ALA A 517 40.35 7.68 16.87
N GLY A 518 39.13 8.20 16.97
CA GLY A 518 38.42 8.39 18.25
C GLY A 518 37.72 7.15 18.80
N LEU A 519 37.79 6.01 18.09
CA LEU A 519 37.08 4.77 18.48
C LEU A 519 37.81 4.07 19.63
N ASP A 520 37.20 4.05 20.84
CA ASP A 520 37.59 3.13 21.93
C ASP A 520 36.48 2.08 22.12
N ALA A 521 36.80 0.85 21.73
CA ALA A 521 35.85 -0.27 21.79
C ALA A 521 35.48 -0.69 23.23
N ARG A 522 36.15 -0.14 24.25
CA ARG A 522 35.90 -0.44 25.65
C ARG A 522 34.95 0.55 26.30
N ASP A 523 34.68 1.69 25.66
CA ASP A 523 33.78 2.73 26.17
C ASP A 523 32.52 2.84 25.29
N ALA A 524 31.36 2.50 25.86
CA ALA A 524 30.07 2.59 25.18
C ALA A 524 29.74 4.02 24.72
N LYS A 525 30.15 5.05 25.49
CA LYS A 525 29.95 6.46 25.11
C LYS A 525 30.79 6.85 23.89
N SER A 526 31.98 6.26 23.75
CA SER A 526 32.84 6.45 22.58
C SER A 526 32.17 5.90 21.32
N LEU A 527 31.52 4.72 21.41
CA LEU A 527 30.80 4.10 20.30
C LEU A 527 29.61 4.97 19.83
N ASP A 528 28.80 5.49 20.76
CA ASP A 528 27.68 6.37 20.43
C ASP A 528 28.15 7.68 19.80
N THR A 529 29.26 8.26 20.32
CA THR A 529 29.89 9.47 19.76
C THR A 529 30.35 9.22 18.32
N VAL A 530 31.07 8.14 18.08
CA VAL A 530 31.56 7.75 16.75
C VAL A 530 30.39 7.54 15.77
N ARG A 531 29.31 6.87 16.23
CA ARG A 531 28.10 6.65 15.42
C ARG A 531 27.46 7.97 15.00
N LEU A 532 27.26 8.89 15.92
CA LEU A 532 26.66 10.21 15.64
C LEU A 532 27.52 11.05 14.71
N GLN A 533 28.85 11.08 14.94
CA GLN A 533 29.79 11.79 14.06
C GLN A 533 29.81 11.20 12.66
N THR A 534 29.78 9.87 12.54
CA THR A 534 29.70 9.17 11.25
C THR A 534 28.40 9.52 10.53
N THR A 535 27.27 9.51 11.23
CA THR A 535 25.97 9.90 10.66
C THR A 535 25.99 11.32 10.14
N PHE A 536 26.57 12.26 10.90
CA PHE A 536 26.66 13.66 10.50
C PHE A 536 27.54 13.85 9.24
N VAL A 537 28.75 13.28 9.21
CA VAL A 537 29.65 13.38 8.06
C VAL A 537 29.03 12.73 6.81
N ASN A 538 28.41 11.57 6.97
CA ASN A 538 27.72 10.89 5.86
C ASN A 538 26.50 11.67 5.38
N GLY A 539 25.70 12.27 6.28
CA GLY A 539 24.59 13.14 5.91
C GLY A 539 25.04 14.31 5.04
N LEU A 540 26.13 15.00 5.42
CA LEU A 540 26.70 16.08 4.60
C LEU A 540 27.21 15.61 3.24
N ARG A 541 27.83 14.42 3.17
CA ARG A 541 28.24 13.82 1.87
C ARG A 541 27.05 13.50 0.98
N GLN A 542 25.96 13.00 1.57
CA GLN A 542 24.73 12.71 0.81
C GLN A 542 24.06 13.99 0.32
N ILE A 543 23.99 15.05 1.14
CA ILE A 543 23.51 16.37 0.73
C ILE A 543 24.30 16.88 -0.48
N PHE A 544 25.63 16.83 -0.41
CA PHE A 544 26.49 17.21 -1.53
C PHE A 544 26.22 16.37 -2.78
N SER A 545 26.09 15.05 -2.64
CA SER A 545 25.81 14.14 -3.77
C SER A 545 24.47 14.48 -4.44
N LEU A 546 23.44 14.80 -3.66
CA LEU A 546 22.14 15.24 -4.17
C LEU A 546 22.22 16.61 -4.85
N ALA A 547 22.92 17.58 -4.25
CA ALA A 547 23.14 18.88 -4.86
C ALA A 547 23.84 18.77 -6.22
N ARG A 548 24.89 17.93 -6.31
CA ARG A 548 25.58 17.63 -7.57
C ARG A 548 24.68 16.96 -8.60
N ARG A 549 23.75 16.09 -8.17
CA ARG A 549 22.78 15.45 -9.06
C ARG A 549 21.78 16.46 -9.61
N ILE A 550 21.28 17.38 -8.77
CA ILE A 550 20.38 18.47 -9.19
C ILE A 550 21.07 19.34 -10.22
N ASP A 551 22.30 19.78 -9.95
CA ASP A 551 23.10 20.57 -10.87
C ASP A 551 23.29 19.89 -12.22
N ARG A 552 23.64 18.60 -12.25
CA ARG A 552 23.76 17.82 -13.50
C ARG A 552 22.44 17.71 -14.27
N SER A 553 21.32 17.45 -13.56
CA SER A 553 20.01 17.35 -14.20
C SER A 553 19.60 18.67 -14.84
N ALA A 554 19.83 19.79 -14.15
CA ALA A 554 19.54 21.12 -14.68
C ALA A 554 20.38 21.50 -15.90
N ARG A 555 21.61 20.97 -16.01
CA ARG A 555 22.54 21.26 -17.12
C ARG A 555 22.36 20.35 -18.33
N ASN A 556 21.91 19.12 -18.19
CA ASN A 556 21.59 18.26 -19.33
C ASN A 556 20.48 18.87 -20.20
N ASP A 557 19.59 19.64 -19.58
CA ASP A 557 18.62 20.50 -20.24
C ASP A 557 19.27 21.56 -21.18
N GLN A 558 20.50 22.00 -20.89
CA GLN A 558 21.24 23.01 -21.63
C GLN A 558 21.92 22.52 -22.93
N ALA A 559 22.50 21.32 -22.86
CA ALA A 559 23.28 20.80 -24.00
C ALA A 559 22.40 20.64 -25.26
N LEU A 560 21.09 20.49 -25.05
CA LEU A 560 20.09 20.29 -26.10
C LEU A 560 19.50 21.61 -26.61
N THR A 561 19.37 22.63 -25.75
CA THR A 561 18.92 23.98 -26.18
C THR A 561 19.95 24.63 -27.12
N ILE A 562 21.23 24.51 -26.81
CA ILE A 562 22.33 25.04 -27.65
C ILE A 562 22.43 24.28 -28.98
N ALA A 563 22.15 22.99 -29.02
CA ALA A 563 22.14 22.19 -30.24
C ALA A 563 20.95 22.51 -31.15
N ALA A 564 19.80 22.98 -30.58
CA ALA A 564 18.62 23.36 -31.34
C ALA A 564 18.69 24.79 -31.89
N ASP A 565 19.35 25.73 -31.19
CA ASP A 565 19.58 27.11 -31.66
C ASP A 565 20.72 27.24 -32.67
N GLY A 566 21.54 26.19 -32.85
CA GLY A 566 22.65 26.12 -33.79
C GLY A 566 22.37 25.31 -35.06
N ALA A 567 21.16 24.75 -35.23
CA ALA A 567 20.69 24.01 -36.39
C ALA A 567 19.56 24.76 -37.12
#